data_a4936efd68b52ae8c5a5be98a26ee6b4
#
_entry.id   a4936efd68b52ae8c5a5be98a26ee6b4
#
_cell.length_a   1.000
_cell.length_b   1.000
_cell.length_c   1.000
_cell.angle_alpha   90.00
_cell.angle_beta   90.00
_cell.angle_gamma   90.00
#
_symmetry.space_group_name_H-M   'P 1'
#
loop_
_entity.id
_entity.type
_entity.pdbx_description
1 polymer ?
#
loop_
_entity_poly.entity_id
_entity_poly.type
_entity_poly.pdbx_seq_one_letter_code
_entity_poly.pdbx_strand_id
1 'polypeptide(L)'
;MLHCAVMGSHERFLSVFIEHTAGRFPVWCAPEQLRIIKVKDDPTIDAFAEQVLDLAKEYGVRATLDDSNNSVGKKIRNAEVWKVPYSVVVGEKEATSGQLPLRVRSDIAVEGRSETEFAPEQLVKSIANESRSRVAKSSL
;
A
#
# COMPACT_ATOMS: atom_id res chain seq x y z
N MET A 1 21.39 38.81 0.64
CA MET A 1 21.15 37.39 0.94
C MET A 1 19.72 37.26 1.44
N LEU A 2 18.84 36.53 0.76
CA LEU A 2 17.47 36.32 1.18
C LEU A 2 17.39 34.98 1.90
N HIS A 3 16.92 34.97 3.15
CA HIS A 3 16.65 33.76 3.92
C HIS A 3 15.14 33.62 4.10
N CYS A 4 14.56 32.51 3.65
CA CYS A 4 13.13 32.25 3.71
C CYS A 4 12.86 30.87 4.28
N ALA A 5 12.06 30.76 5.34
CA ALA A 5 11.56 29.54 5.89
C ALA A 5 10.06 29.39 5.59
N VAL A 6 9.72 28.73 4.46
CA VAL A 6 8.34 28.63 4.00
C VAL A 6 7.47 27.74 4.91
N MET A 7 8.04 26.61 5.39
CA MET A 7 7.31 25.63 6.21
C MET A 7 7.70 25.62 7.70
N GLY A 8 8.65 26.45 8.10
CA GLY A 8 9.23 26.40 9.45
C GLY A 8 10.09 25.15 9.65
N SER A 9 10.04 24.51 10.83
CA SER A 9 10.74 23.25 11.06
C SER A 9 9.96 22.06 10.49
N HIS A 10 10.68 21.01 10.11
CA HIS A 10 10.09 19.77 9.59
C HIS A 10 9.11 19.14 10.58
N GLU A 11 9.41 19.18 11.88
CA GLU A 11 8.57 18.63 12.94
C GLU A 11 7.24 19.38 13.04
N ARG A 12 7.27 20.71 12.96
CA ARG A 12 6.08 21.54 13.00
C ARG A 12 5.21 21.32 11.75
N PHE A 13 5.84 21.23 10.58
CA PHE A 13 5.12 20.90 9.35
C PHE A 13 4.48 19.51 9.45
N LEU A 14 5.24 18.49 9.90
CA LEU A 14 4.71 17.13 10.04
C LEU A 14 3.56 17.06 11.03
N SER A 15 3.62 17.77 12.17
CA SER A 15 2.52 17.76 13.14
C SER A 15 1.23 18.27 12.53
N VAL A 16 1.28 19.42 11.83
CA VAL A 16 0.12 19.99 11.14
C VAL A 16 -0.37 19.08 10.02
N PHE A 17 0.55 18.48 9.26
CA PHE A 17 0.22 17.60 8.16
C PHE A 17 -0.45 16.30 8.63
N ILE A 18 0.04 15.68 9.71
CA ILE A 18 -0.56 14.49 10.32
C ILE A 18 -1.96 14.82 10.85
N GLU A 19 -2.12 15.97 11.53
CA GLU A 19 -3.40 16.42 12.05
C GLU A 19 -4.40 16.67 10.92
N HIS A 20 -3.99 17.41 9.89
CA HIS A 20 -4.84 17.74 8.73
C HIS A 20 -5.30 16.49 7.96
N THR A 21 -4.42 15.53 7.76
CA THR A 21 -4.72 14.29 7.03
C THR A 21 -5.33 13.20 7.90
N ALA A 22 -5.37 13.39 9.23
CA ALA A 22 -5.69 12.34 10.19
C ALA A 22 -4.87 11.06 9.99
N GLY A 23 -3.60 11.20 9.57
CA GLY A 23 -2.71 10.10 9.23
C GLY A 23 -3.01 9.40 7.89
N ARG A 24 -3.98 9.87 7.13
CA ARG A 24 -4.34 9.33 5.80
C ARG A 24 -3.49 9.99 4.71
N PHE A 25 -2.22 9.64 4.68
CA PHE A 25 -1.32 10.22 3.69
C PHE A 25 -1.67 9.80 2.26
N PRO A 26 -1.44 10.68 1.27
CA PRO A 26 -1.41 10.29 -0.14
C PRO A 26 -0.40 9.17 -0.39
N VAL A 27 -0.61 8.35 -1.41
CA VAL A 27 0.23 7.17 -1.72
C VAL A 27 1.72 7.51 -1.78
N TRP A 28 2.07 8.62 -2.43
CA TRP A 28 3.47 9.03 -2.63
C TRP A 28 4.22 9.36 -1.34
N CYS A 29 3.55 9.78 -0.26
CA CYS A 29 4.18 10.10 1.03
C CYS A 29 3.79 9.14 2.16
N ALA A 30 2.97 8.11 1.90
CA ALA A 30 2.66 7.08 2.88
C ALA A 30 3.92 6.29 3.24
N PRO A 31 4.25 6.08 4.53
CA PRO A 31 5.42 5.29 4.95
C PRO A 31 5.40 3.86 4.40
N GLU A 32 4.22 3.26 4.36
CA GLU A 32 3.91 1.98 3.75
C GLU A 32 2.86 2.20 2.67
N GLN A 33 3.14 1.76 1.43
CA GLN A 33 2.24 1.97 0.29
C GLN A 33 1.41 0.72 -0.02
N LEU A 34 1.99 -0.46 0.20
CA LEU A 34 1.36 -1.74 -0.07
C LEU A 34 1.60 -2.70 1.10
N ARG A 35 0.55 -3.31 1.63
CA ARG A 35 0.64 -4.42 2.58
C ARG A 35 0.23 -5.73 1.93
N ILE A 36 1.13 -6.71 2.00
CA ILE A 36 0.91 -8.06 1.52
C ILE A 36 0.52 -8.92 2.73
N ILE A 37 -0.68 -9.51 2.71
CA ILE A 37 -1.26 -10.25 3.83
C ILE A 37 -1.32 -11.73 3.45
N LYS A 38 -0.57 -12.59 4.14
CA LYS A 38 -0.67 -14.05 3.96
C LYS A 38 -1.87 -14.61 4.72
N VAL A 39 -2.58 -15.53 4.06
CA VAL A 39 -3.72 -16.25 4.69
C VAL A 39 -3.23 -17.29 5.68
N LYS A 40 -2.19 -18.03 5.31
CA LYS A 40 -1.55 -19.10 6.13
C LYS A 40 -0.08 -19.21 5.76
N ASP A 41 0.66 -19.91 6.58
CA ASP A 41 2.04 -20.28 6.29
C ASP A 41 2.04 -21.54 5.40
N ASP A 42 2.39 -21.35 4.15
CA ASP A 42 2.49 -22.38 3.11
C ASP A 42 3.61 -22.01 2.15
N PRO A 43 4.52 -22.92 1.81
CA PRO A 43 5.68 -22.61 0.95
C PRO A 43 5.31 -21.98 -0.39
N THR A 44 4.15 -22.35 -0.96
CA THR A 44 3.69 -21.79 -2.24
C THR A 44 3.21 -20.36 -2.07
N ILE A 45 2.48 -20.09 -0.99
CA ILE A 45 1.99 -18.74 -0.66
C ILE A 45 3.17 -17.84 -0.29
N ASP A 46 4.13 -18.36 0.48
CA ASP A 46 5.33 -17.64 0.90
C ASP A 46 6.15 -17.22 -0.31
N ALA A 47 6.45 -18.15 -1.22
CA ALA A 47 7.20 -17.89 -2.43
C ALA A 47 6.52 -16.82 -3.31
N PHE A 48 5.20 -16.89 -3.47
CA PHE A 48 4.45 -15.89 -4.25
C PHE A 48 4.41 -14.53 -3.57
N ALA A 49 4.22 -14.49 -2.25
CA ALA A 49 4.23 -13.24 -1.48
C ALA A 49 5.60 -12.55 -1.49
N GLU A 50 6.69 -13.33 -1.39
CA GLU A 50 8.06 -12.83 -1.52
C GLU A 50 8.33 -12.29 -2.93
N GLN A 51 7.87 -12.98 -3.97
CA GLN A 51 7.97 -12.49 -5.34
C GLN A 51 7.29 -11.13 -5.52
N VAL A 52 6.09 -10.95 -4.96
CA VAL A 52 5.38 -9.66 -5.00
C VAL A 52 6.17 -8.59 -4.23
N LEU A 53 6.73 -8.94 -3.07
CA LEU A 53 7.54 -8.03 -2.26
C LEU A 53 8.81 -7.58 -2.99
N ASP A 54 9.49 -8.50 -3.67
CA ASP A 54 10.71 -8.19 -4.41
C ASP A 54 10.41 -7.34 -5.66
N LEU A 55 9.33 -7.61 -6.36
CA LEU A 55 8.83 -6.73 -7.42
C LEU A 55 8.56 -5.32 -6.87
N ALA A 56 7.90 -5.21 -5.72
CA ALA A 56 7.65 -3.91 -5.10
C ALA A 56 8.96 -3.15 -4.80
N LYS A 57 9.98 -3.83 -4.28
CA LYS A 57 11.31 -3.24 -4.04
C LYS A 57 11.97 -2.77 -5.34
N GLU A 58 11.92 -3.58 -6.40
CA GLU A 58 12.49 -3.26 -7.71
C GLU A 58 11.89 -1.96 -8.29
N TYR A 59 10.58 -1.80 -8.17
CA TYR A 59 9.90 -0.58 -8.65
C TYR A 59 9.92 0.59 -7.65
N GLY A 60 10.56 0.42 -6.48
CA GLY A 60 10.68 1.44 -5.44
C GLY A 60 9.39 1.70 -4.67
N VAL A 61 8.49 0.71 -4.63
CA VAL A 61 7.27 0.74 -3.80
C VAL A 61 7.60 0.26 -2.39
N ARG A 62 7.19 1.02 -1.39
CA ARG A 62 7.35 0.67 0.03
C ARG A 62 6.28 -0.35 0.42
N ALA A 63 6.62 -1.62 0.29
CA ALA A 63 5.75 -2.74 0.63
C ALA A 63 6.22 -3.46 1.89
N THR A 64 5.28 -4.00 2.65
CA THR A 64 5.53 -4.81 3.83
C THR A 64 4.75 -6.13 3.73
N LEU A 65 5.40 -7.24 4.09
CA LEU A 65 4.77 -8.55 4.22
C LEU A 65 4.31 -8.74 5.67
N ASP A 66 3.02 -9.01 5.87
CA ASP A 66 2.46 -9.35 7.18
C ASP A 66 2.46 -10.87 7.38
N ASP A 67 3.51 -11.36 8.03
CA ASP A 67 3.73 -12.76 8.43
C ASP A 67 3.31 -13.06 9.87
N SER A 68 2.62 -12.12 10.53
CA SER A 68 2.16 -12.30 11.90
C SER A 68 1.19 -13.48 12.04
N ASN A 69 1.21 -14.14 13.21
CA ASN A 69 0.30 -15.24 13.57
C ASN A 69 -1.14 -14.79 13.88
N ASN A 70 -1.60 -13.72 13.25
CA ASN A 70 -2.95 -13.20 13.43
C ASN A 70 -3.90 -13.76 12.36
N SER A 71 -5.21 -13.80 12.67
CA SER A 71 -6.22 -14.10 11.66
C SER A 71 -6.20 -13.07 10.53
N VAL A 72 -6.58 -13.49 9.31
CA VAL A 72 -6.64 -12.60 8.13
C VAL A 72 -7.47 -11.35 8.39
N GLY A 73 -8.63 -11.50 9.06
CA GLY A 73 -9.47 -10.36 9.42
C GLY A 73 -8.76 -9.35 10.33
N LYS A 74 -7.93 -9.83 11.28
CA LYS A 74 -7.15 -8.97 12.16
C LYS A 74 -6.01 -8.29 11.40
N LYS A 75 -5.33 -8.98 10.46
CA LYS A 75 -4.31 -8.40 9.59
C LYS A 75 -4.89 -7.29 8.73
N ILE A 76 -6.07 -7.53 8.10
CA ILE A 76 -6.78 -6.52 7.31
C ILE A 76 -7.14 -5.31 8.17
N ARG A 77 -7.73 -5.54 9.36
CA ARG A 77 -8.05 -4.45 10.28
C ARG A 77 -6.81 -3.66 10.71
N ASN A 78 -5.69 -4.33 10.93
CA ASN A 78 -4.44 -3.66 11.23
C ASN A 78 -3.99 -2.76 10.07
N ALA A 79 -4.08 -3.23 8.81
CA ALA A 79 -3.76 -2.41 7.64
C ALA A 79 -4.65 -1.15 7.57
N GLU A 80 -5.93 -1.26 7.90
CA GLU A 80 -6.87 -0.14 7.97
C GLU A 80 -6.53 0.84 9.12
N VAL A 81 -6.18 0.33 10.29
CA VAL A 81 -5.76 1.15 11.46
C VAL A 81 -4.49 1.92 11.13
N TRP A 82 -3.51 1.29 10.48
CA TRP A 82 -2.27 1.92 10.03
C TRP A 82 -2.44 2.83 8.82
N LYS A 83 -3.67 2.94 8.27
CA LYS A 83 -3.99 3.79 7.12
C LYS A 83 -3.19 3.46 5.86
N VAL A 84 -2.84 2.18 5.69
CA VAL A 84 -2.10 1.73 4.50
C VAL A 84 -2.97 1.96 3.27
N PRO A 85 -2.46 2.62 2.21
CA PRO A 85 -3.23 2.93 1.01
C PRO A 85 -3.75 1.70 0.28
N TYR A 86 -2.90 0.69 0.12
CA TYR A 86 -3.19 -0.54 -0.61
C TYR A 86 -2.89 -1.78 0.21
N SER A 87 -3.76 -2.78 0.15
CA SER A 87 -3.50 -4.08 0.74
C SER A 87 -3.97 -5.19 -0.20
N VAL A 88 -3.22 -6.29 -0.24
CA VAL A 88 -3.53 -7.49 -1.00
C VAL A 88 -3.51 -8.70 -0.06
N VAL A 89 -4.42 -9.63 -0.30
CA VAL A 89 -4.48 -10.90 0.45
C VAL A 89 -3.97 -11.99 -0.47
N VAL A 90 -3.03 -12.78 0.01
CA VAL A 90 -2.42 -13.88 -0.73
C VAL A 90 -2.78 -15.20 -0.08
N GLY A 91 -3.54 -16.01 -0.78
CA GLY A 91 -3.91 -17.37 -0.43
C GLY A 91 -3.58 -18.35 -1.56
N GLU A 92 -4.07 -19.58 -1.46
CA GLU A 92 -3.83 -20.63 -2.45
C GLU A 92 -4.38 -20.28 -3.84
N LYS A 93 -5.53 -19.61 -3.88
CA LYS A 93 -6.16 -19.20 -5.14
C LYS A 93 -5.31 -18.17 -5.86
N GLU A 94 -4.86 -17.16 -5.16
CA GLU A 94 -4.04 -16.08 -5.68
C GLU A 94 -2.67 -16.59 -6.12
N ALA A 95 -2.05 -17.49 -5.35
CA ALA A 95 -0.79 -18.13 -5.70
C ALA A 95 -0.91 -19.02 -6.97
N THR A 96 -2.09 -19.62 -7.20
CA THR A 96 -2.34 -20.46 -8.38
C THR A 96 -2.76 -19.64 -9.60
N SER A 97 -3.65 -18.65 -9.41
CA SER A 97 -4.16 -17.79 -10.50
C SER A 97 -3.16 -16.73 -10.95
N GLY A 98 -2.21 -16.37 -10.07
CA GLY A 98 -1.30 -15.26 -10.31
C GLY A 98 -1.99 -13.88 -10.29
N GLN A 99 -3.19 -13.77 -9.75
CA GLN A 99 -3.95 -12.52 -9.64
C GLN A 99 -4.08 -12.12 -8.18
N LEU A 100 -3.96 -10.83 -7.91
CA LEU A 100 -4.03 -10.25 -6.58
C LEU A 100 -5.31 -9.43 -6.39
N PRO A 101 -6.17 -9.79 -5.43
CA PRO A 101 -7.32 -8.96 -5.07
C PRO A 101 -6.83 -7.70 -4.33
N LEU A 102 -6.99 -6.54 -4.98
CA LEU A 102 -6.60 -5.26 -4.42
C LEU A 102 -7.68 -4.69 -3.53
N ARG A 103 -7.29 -4.28 -2.33
CA ARG A 103 -8.11 -3.49 -1.42
C ARG A 103 -7.52 -2.08 -1.34
N VAL A 104 -8.32 -1.11 -1.71
CA VAL A 104 -7.95 0.31 -1.69
C VAL A 104 -8.56 0.98 -0.48
N ARG A 105 -7.82 1.83 0.20
CA ARG A 105 -8.32 2.63 1.32
C ARG A 105 -9.45 3.55 0.84
N SER A 106 -10.56 3.59 1.56
CA SER A 106 -11.83 4.18 1.14
C SER A 106 -11.78 5.67 0.74
N ASP A 107 -10.84 6.44 1.31
CA ASP A 107 -10.70 7.88 1.03
C ASP A 107 -9.99 8.18 -0.29
N ILE A 108 -9.22 7.24 -0.82
CA ILE A 108 -8.53 7.36 -2.11
C ILE A 108 -9.18 6.52 -3.21
N ALA A 109 -10.09 5.63 -2.85
CA ALA A 109 -10.82 4.81 -3.80
C ALA A 109 -11.68 5.66 -4.74
N VAL A 110 -11.70 5.30 -6.02
CA VAL A 110 -12.58 5.94 -7.01
C VAL A 110 -13.91 5.19 -7.04
N GLU A 111 -15.00 5.92 -6.87
CA GLU A 111 -16.35 5.35 -6.94
C GLU A 111 -16.63 4.75 -8.34
N GLY A 112 -17.20 3.53 -8.34
CA GLY A 112 -17.62 2.86 -9.59
C GLY A 112 -16.57 1.98 -10.25
N ARG A 113 -15.41 1.76 -9.63
CA ARG A 113 -14.39 0.84 -10.16
C ARG A 113 -14.69 -0.59 -9.74
N SER A 114 -14.80 -1.49 -10.71
CA SER A 114 -15.14 -2.90 -10.51
C SER A 114 -13.95 -3.86 -10.62
N GLU A 115 -12.78 -3.39 -11.08
CA GLU A 115 -11.60 -4.24 -11.15
C GLU A 115 -10.93 -4.32 -9.79
N THR A 116 -11.01 -5.50 -9.21
CA THR A 116 -10.43 -5.80 -7.91
C THR A 116 -9.21 -6.72 -7.98
N GLU A 117 -8.95 -7.31 -9.15
CA GLU A 117 -7.89 -8.30 -9.36
C GLU A 117 -6.86 -7.78 -10.38
N PHE A 118 -5.59 -7.86 -10.02
CA PHE A 118 -4.48 -7.38 -10.84
C PHE A 118 -3.35 -8.40 -10.88
N ALA A 119 -2.66 -8.47 -12.02
CA ALA A 119 -1.36 -9.14 -12.06
C ALA A 119 -0.34 -8.38 -11.19
N PRO A 120 0.54 -9.08 -10.44
CA PRO A 120 1.50 -8.47 -9.52
C PRO A 120 2.30 -7.33 -10.14
N GLU A 121 2.83 -7.55 -11.33
CA GLU A 121 3.64 -6.56 -12.03
C GLU A 121 2.84 -5.31 -12.43
N GLN A 122 1.62 -5.49 -12.91
CA GLN A 122 0.73 -4.40 -13.28
C GLN A 122 0.35 -3.57 -12.05
N LEU A 123 0.00 -4.23 -10.95
CA LEU A 123 -0.32 -3.57 -9.69
C LEU A 123 0.83 -2.71 -9.18
N VAL A 124 2.02 -3.30 -9.07
CA VAL A 124 3.21 -2.63 -8.55
C VAL A 124 3.62 -1.46 -9.44
N LYS A 125 3.58 -1.61 -10.78
CA LYS A 125 3.84 -0.52 -11.74
C LYS A 125 2.86 0.63 -11.58
N SER A 126 1.58 0.34 -11.39
CA SER A 126 0.55 1.37 -11.19
C SER A 126 0.79 2.15 -9.90
N ILE A 127 1.06 1.47 -8.78
CA ILE A 127 1.40 2.11 -7.51
C ILE A 127 2.66 2.98 -7.64
N ALA A 128 3.70 2.47 -8.32
CA ALA A 128 4.93 3.22 -8.55
C ALA A 128 4.68 4.49 -9.38
N ASN A 129 3.87 4.40 -10.43
CA ASN A 129 3.50 5.54 -11.26
C ASN A 129 2.70 6.58 -10.48
N GLU A 130 1.71 6.17 -9.68
CA GLU A 130 0.97 7.07 -8.80
C GLU A 130 1.89 7.77 -7.79
N SER A 131 2.81 7.02 -7.20
CA SER A 131 3.81 7.58 -6.28
C SER A 131 4.69 8.63 -6.96
N ARG A 132 5.15 8.38 -8.19
CA ARG A 132 5.97 9.32 -8.97
C ARG A 132 5.19 10.56 -9.41
N SER A 133 3.94 10.37 -9.81
CA SER A 133 3.04 11.45 -10.27
C SER A 133 2.49 12.30 -9.12
N ARG A 134 2.70 11.88 -7.87
CA ARG A 134 2.24 12.56 -6.64
C ARG A 134 0.75 12.90 -6.66
N VAL A 135 -0.06 12.01 -7.22
CA VAL A 135 -1.52 12.19 -7.26
C VAL A 135 -2.14 12.07 -5.87
N ALA A 136 -3.23 12.79 -5.64
CA ALA A 136 -3.93 12.78 -4.36
C ALA A 136 -4.93 11.63 -4.25
N LYS A 137 -5.50 11.18 -5.39
CA LYS A 137 -6.45 10.06 -5.47
C LYS A 137 -5.84 8.92 -6.26
N SER A 138 -6.25 7.69 -5.93
CA SER A 138 -5.85 6.51 -6.66
C SER A 138 -6.36 6.51 -8.10
N SER A 139 -5.59 5.92 -9.00
CA SER A 139 -6.02 5.53 -10.34
C SER A 139 -6.35 4.02 -10.43
N LEU A 140 -6.12 3.29 -9.33
CA LEU A 140 -6.38 1.87 -9.14
C LEU A 140 -7.75 1.60 -8.55
#